data_492b9cf9196d11e6009233c00b75cece
#
_entry.id   492b9cf9196d11e6009233c00b75cece
#
_cell.length_a   1.000
_cell.length_b   1.000
_cell.length_c   1.000
_cell.angle_alpha   90.00
_cell.angle_beta   90.00
_cell.angle_gamma   90.00
#
_symmetry.space_group_name_H-M   'P 1'
#
loop_
_entity.id
_entity.type
_entity.pdbx_description
1 polymer ?
#
loop_
_entity_poly.entity_id
_entity_poly.type
_entity_poly.pdbx_seq_one_letter_code
_entity_poly.pdbx_strand_id
1 'polypeptide(L)'
;QTGTHTQMGDISSVEYVEKALELAVEKARVASPKEYTPIPVVIEENIDESAQYDRALENVEPSFKGDGYQKIIQTVGEKYNFSGSWSSGSVELYLVSTENRNEAYHLGTDQDFNVVLKHPEKKWELINKQNGWRQSDFSADAAIKSFQNLLPVYEKVPGFKPEPGEYTVAFGAKALAEVLMMGKWTGFYGRGWEEKQGWTSKNQLGDKILGENFTLVDDPACEGTYRFGFDLAGKKRVKYPVVEKGVLKGLLYDNSTCAKYNKPQTGHSTGSVSLTMLPGQDSEDMLAALKGKGRVLVIPALHYLNIPNSSKGIFTGSSRFNALLVEDGKVVSPIFSSRVTDTFASVFSNLSLVSSVNHSINLSNTYGRRAPVAYSVPSYIVAEKVKITDSADSF
;
A
#
# COMPACT_ATOMS: atom_id res chain seq x y z
N GLN A 1 -8.75 -28.31 -18.04
CA GLN A 1 -7.65 -27.37 -18.35
C GLN A 1 -8.17 -25.94 -18.34
N THR A 2 -7.35 -24.98 -17.93
CA THR A 2 -7.68 -23.56 -17.95
C THR A 2 -6.58 -22.79 -18.64
N GLY A 3 -6.94 -21.84 -19.50
CA GLY A 3 -6.03 -20.93 -20.14
C GLY A 3 -6.34 -19.48 -19.76
N THR A 4 -5.31 -18.67 -19.63
CA THR A 4 -5.44 -17.23 -19.41
C THR A 4 -4.65 -16.50 -20.49
N HIS A 5 -5.26 -15.51 -21.09
CA HIS A 5 -4.59 -14.60 -22.00
C HIS A 5 -4.84 -13.16 -21.57
N THR A 6 -3.77 -12.37 -21.52
CA THR A 6 -3.84 -10.92 -21.30
C THR A 6 -3.28 -10.26 -22.55
N GLN A 7 -4.01 -9.32 -23.11
CA GLN A 7 -3.61 -8.56 -24.28
C GLN A 7 -3.82 -7.08 -24.00
N MET A 8 -2.89 -6.25 -24.47
CA MET A 8 -2.99 -4.79 -24.40
C MET A 8 -3.25 -4.25 -25.81
N GLY A 9 -4.19 -3.32 -25.95
CA GLY A 9 -4.54 -2.70 -27.20
C GLY A 9 -5.89 -2.00 -27.15
N ASP A 10 -6.41 -1.64 -28.32
CA ASP A 10 -7.71 -1.01 -28.45
C ASP A 10 -8.82 -2.07 -28.38
N ILE A 11 -9.57 -2.10 -27.28
CA ILE A 11 -10.67 -3.02 -27.04
C ILE A 11 -11.98 -2.62 -27.74
N SER A 12 -12.01 -1.51 -28.48
CA SER A 12 -13.20 -1.11 -29.24
C SER A 12 -13.48 -2.02 -30.43
N SER A 13 -12.50 -2.80 -30.88
CA SER A 13 -12.64 -3.76 -31.98
C SER A 13 -13.11 -5.12 -31.49
N VAL A 14 -14.26 -5.58 -31.98
CA VAL A 14 -14.78 -6.93 -31.73
C VAL A 14 -13.78 -8.00 -32.17
N GLU A 15 -13.16 -7.83 -33.33
CA GLU A 15 -12.15 -8.75 -33.87
C GLU A 15 -10.97 -8.92 -32.91
N TYR A 16 -10.56 -7.82 -32.27
CA TYR A 16 -9.48 -7.85 -31.27
C TYR A 16 -9.84 -8.69 -30.04
N VAL A 17 -11.08 -8.57 -29.55
CA VAL A 17 -11.60 -9.35 -28.43
C VAL A 17 -11.73 -10.83 -28.79
N GLU A 18 -12.27 -11.13 -29.97
CA GLU A 18 -12.39 -12.50 -30.47
C GLU A 18 -11.03 -13.19 -30.56
N LYS A 19 -10.03 -12.52 -31.13
CA LYS A 19 -8.66 -13.05 -31.18
C LYS A 19 -8.05 -13.28 -29.78
N ALA A 20 -8.33 -12.43 -28.83
CA ALA A 20 -7.86 -12.62 -27.44
C ALA A 20 -8.51 -13.87 -26.80
N LEU A 21 -9.80 -14.12 -27.07
CA LEU A 21 -10.51 -15.32 -26.63
C LEU A 21 -9.93 -16.58 -27.28
N GLU A 22 -9.72 -16.58 -28.61
CA GLU A 22 -9.09 -17.69 -29.33
C GLU A 22 -7.75 -18.06 -28.74
N LEU A 23 -6.89 -17.07 -28.48
CA LEU A 23 -5.57 -17.28 -27.82
C LEU A 23 -5.69 -17.84 -26.41
N ALA A 24 -6.72 -17.45 -25.65
CA ALA A 24 -6.99 -18.03 -24.33
C ALA A 24 -7.39 -19.51 -24.43
N VAL A 25 -8.22 -19.86 -25.42
CA VAL A 25 -8.63 -21.26 -25.71
C VAL A 25 -7.42 -22.10 -26.14
N GLU A 26 -6.57 -21.59 -27.03
CA GLU A 26 -5.37 -22.30 -27.45
C GLU A 26 -4.43 -22.56 -26.26
N LYS A 27 -4.21 -21.58 -25.41
CA LYS A 27 -3.44 -21.75 -24.19
C LYS A 27 -4.04 -22.78 -23.25
N ALA A 28 -5.39 -22.84 -23.15
CA ALA A 28 -6.05 -23.87 -22.36
C ALA A 28 -5.82 -25.29 -22.92
N ARG A 29 -5.81 -25.45 -24.26
CA ARG A 29 -5.59 -26.75 -24.93
C ARG A 29 -4.18 -27.32 -24.65
N VAL A 30 -3.15 -26.45 -24.59
CA VAL A 30 -1.77 -26.86 -24.37
C VAL A 30 -1.34 -26.83 -22.89
N ALA A 31 -2.20 -26.30 -22.02
CA ALA A 31 -1.92 -26.25 -20.58
C ALA A 31 -1.87 -27.65 -19.98
N SER A 32 -0.94 -27.88 -19.06
CA SER A 32 -0.89 -29.14 -18.30
C SER A 32 -2.18 -29.33 -17.51
N PRO A 33 -2.72 -30.57 -17.45
CA PRO A 33 -3.85 -30.88 -16.59
C PRO A 33 -3.56 -30.51 -15.15
N LYS A 34 -4.54 -29.91 -14.48
CA LYS A 34 -4.45 -29.62 -13.05
C LYS A 34 -4.91 -30.82 -12.24
N GLU A 35 -4.33 -31.01 -11.06
CA GLU A 35 -4.70 -32.06 -10.10
C GLU A 35 -6.05 -31.77 -9.40
N TYR A 36 -6.69 -30.65 -9.72
CA TYR A 36 -7.95 -30.22 -9.14
C TYR A 36 -8.90 -29.69 -10.21
N THR A 37 -10.21 -29.76 -9.97
CA THR A 37 -11.22 -29.16 -10.83
C THR A 37 -11.24 -27.64 -10.61
N PRO A 38 -10.99 -26.83 -11.63
CA PRO A 38 -11.11 -25.39 -11.51
C PRO A 38 -12.52 -24.95 -11.14
N ILE A 39 -12.65 -23.97 -10.27
CA ILE A 39 -13.94 -23.32 -9.98
C ILE A 39 -14.24 -22.36 -11.15
N PRO A 40 -15.41 -22.47 -11.80
CA PRO A 40 -15.78 -21.55 -12.86
C PRO A 40 -15.95 -20.12 -12.34
N VAL A 41 -15.81 -19.14 -13.23
CA VAL A 41 -16.13 -17.74 -12.92
C VAL A 41 -17.65 -17.59 -13.00
N VAL A 42 -18.28 -17.35 -11.86
CA VAL A 42 -19.72 -17.12 -11.75
C VAL A 42 -19.94 -15.78 -11.05
N ILE A 43 -20.60 -14.85 -11.73
CA ILE A 43 -20.90 -13.53 -11.14
C ILE A 43 -22.15 -13.70 -10.28
N GLU A 44 -21.99 -13.54 -8.95
CA GLU A 44 -23.05 -13.84 -7.97
C GLU A 44 -24.29 -12.97 -8.17
N GLU A 45 -24.10 -11.68 -8.49
CA GLU A 45 -25.18 -10.72 -8.75
C GLU A 45 -24.67 -9.62 -9.70
N ASN A 46 -25.58 -8.87 -10.31
CA ASN A 46 -25.20 -7.69 -11.07
C ASN A 46 -24.62 -6.62 -10.14
N ILE A 47 -23.43 -6.16 -10.45
CA ILE A 47 -22.73 -5.13 -9.69
C ILE A 47 -22.38 -3.98 -10.61
N ASP A 48 -22.81 -2.78 -10.24
CA ASP A 48 -22.40 -1.53 -10.85
C ASP A 48 -21.82 -0.63 -9.76
N GLU A 49 -20.51 -0.41 -9.79
CA GLU A 49 -19.81 0.36 -8.79
C GLU A 49 -18.98 1.49 -9.40
N SER A 50 -19.50 2.70 -9.27
CA SER A 50 -18.85 3.94 -9.72
C SER A 50 -18.77 5.01 -8.63
N ALA A 51 -18.87 4.61 -7.36
CA ALA A 51 -18.89 5.53 -6.22
C ALA A 51 -17.61 6.35 -6.03
N GLN A 52 -16.48 5.90 -6.59
CA GLN A 52 -15.20 6.60 -6.54
C GLN A 52 -14.76 7.08 -7.94
N TYR A 53 -15.70 7.67 -8.66
CA TYR A 53 -15.42 8.30 -9.95
C TYR A 53 -15.58 9.81 -9.85
N ASP A 54 -14.56 10.54 -10.30
CA ASP A 54 -14.56 12.00 -10.41
C ASP A 54 -14.26 12.41 -11.85
N ARG A 55 -15.28 12.91 -12.54
CA ARG A 55 -15.16 13.39 -13.91
C ARG A 55 -14.16 14.54 -14.05
N ALA A 56 -13.99 15.37 -13.01
CA ALA A 56 -13.01 16.46 -13.03
C ALA A 56 -11.58 15.91 -13.03
N LEU A 57 -11.33 14.84 -12.29
CA LEU A 57 -10.01 14.19 -12.28
C LEU A 57 -9.73 13.44 -13.58
N GLU A 58 -10.71 12.74 -14.15
CA GLU A 58 -10.56 12.07 -15.45
C GLU A 58 -10.15 13.04 -16.55
N ASN A 59 -10.77 14.22 -16.58
CA ASN A 59 -10.55 15.24 -17.59
C ASN A 59 -9.63 16.37 -17.12
N VAL A 60 -8.75 16.10 -16.13
CA VAL A 60 -7.88 17.14 -15.57
C VAL A 60 -6.94 17.71 -16.62
N GLU A 61 -6.98 19.02 -16.79
CA GLU A 61 -6.12 19.73 -17.75
C GLU A 61 -4.65 19.65 -17.36
N PRO A 62 -3.73 19.47 -18.33
CA PRO A 62 -2.30 19.47 -18.05
C PRO A 62 -1.80 20.77 -17.37
N SER A 63 -2.42 21.92 -17.68
CA SER A 63 -2.13 23.20 -17.04
C SER A 63 -2.35 23.17 -15.54
N PHE A 64 -3.44 22.56 -15.05
CA PHE A 64 -3.69 22.41 -13.61
C PHE A 64 -2.53 21.71 -12.89
N LYS A 65 -1.98 20.65 -13.52
CA LYS A 65 -0.82 19.93 -12.97
C LYS A 65 0.44 20.80 -13.01
N GLY A 66 0.67 21.50 -14.12
CA GLY A 66 1.79 22.44 -14.30
C GLY A 66 1.78 23.55 -13.27
N ASP A 67 0.63 24.21 -13.08
CA ASP A 67 0.44 25.30 -12.12
C ASP A 67 0.67 24.82 -10.68
N GLY A 68 0.22 23.60 -10.34
CA GLY A 68 0.48 22.97 -9.05
C GLY A 68 1.98 22.83 -8.75
N TYR A 69 2.76 22.29 -9.68
CA TYR A 69 4.22 22.21 -9.54
C TYR A 69 4.87 23.59 -9.49
N GLN A 70 4.48 24.50 -10.36
CA GLN A 70 5.05 25.86 -10.41
C GLN A 70 4.82 26.61 -9.10
N LYS A 71 3.62 26.53 -8.52
CA LYS A 71 3.31 27.12 -7.20
C LYS A 71 4.24 26.58 -6.11
N ILE A 72 4.45 25.25 -6.08
CA ILE A 72 5.34 24.63 -5.11
C ILE A 72 6.79 25.14 -5.29
N ILE A 73 7.32 25.09 -6.50
CA ILE A 73 8.70 25.49 -6.81
C ILE A 73 8.95 26.96 -6.43
N GLN A 74 8.09 27.86 -6.88
CA GLN A 74 8.23 29.30 -6.62
C GLN A 74 8.13 29.63 -5.13
N THR A 75 7.24 28.95 -4.38
CA THR A 75 7.02 29.26 -2.97
C THR A 75 8.08 28.64 -2.06
N VAL A 76 8.53 27.42 -2.37
CA VAL A 76 9.55 26.73 -1.56
C VAL A 76 10.95 27.26 -1.85
N GLY A 77 11.23 27.62 -3.10
CA GLY A 77 12.45 28.30 -3.53
C GLY A 77 13.16 27.61 -4.69
N GLU A 78 13.44 28.38 -5.72
CA GLU A 78 14.05 27.93 -6.97
C GLU A 78 15.53 27.51 -6.83
N LYS A 79 16.14 27.74 -5.66
CA LYS A 79 17.51 27.29 -5.37
C LYS A 79 17.64 25.77 -5.24
N TYR A 80 16.53 25.05 -5.03
CA TYR A 80 16.50 23.59 -4.95
C TYR A 80 16.20 22.97 -6.31
N ASN A 81 16.67 21.74 -6.50
CA ASN A 81 16.30 20.94 -7.66
C ASN A 81 15.02 20.15 -7.36
N PHE A 82 14.03 20.28 -8.23
CA PHE A 82 12.77 19.56 -8.11
C PHE A 82 12.65 18.51 -9.22
N SER A 83 12.13 17.35 -8.84
CA SER A 83 11.73 16.30 -9.77
C SER A 83 10.47 15.62 -9.24
N GLY A 84 9.68 15.04 -10.14
CA GLY A 84 8.46 14.38 -9.68
C GLY A 84 7.62 13.85 -10.82
N SER A 85 6.49 13.29 -10.46
CA SER A 85 5.47 12.82 -11.39
C SER A 85 4.08 13.03 -10.83
N TRP A 86 3.12 13.29 -11.68
CA TRP A 86 1.70 13.32 -11.34
C TRP A 86 0.93 12.54 -12.38
N SER A 87 0.51 11.35 -12.01
CA SER A 87 -0.35 10.52 -12.83
C SER A 87 -1.80 10.59 -12.33
N SER A 88 -2.75 10.63 -13.25
CA SER A 88 -4.18 10.55 -12.97
C SER A 88 -4.89 9.89 -14.13
N GLY A 89 -6.06 9.38 -13.88
CA GLY A 89 -6.93 8.79 -14.91
C GLY A 89 -8.08 7.99 -14.34
N SER A 90 -8.87 7.42 -15.23
CA SER A 90 -9.92 6.46 -14.88
C SER A 90 -9.42 5.02 -15.05
N VAL A 91 -10.05 4.13 -14.31
CA VAL A 91 -9.92 2.67 -14.44
C VAL A 91 -11.31 2.11 -14.58
N GLU A 92 -11.52 1.38 -15.66
CA GLU A 92 -12.75 0.70 -15.96
C GLU A 92 -12.50 -0.79 -15.98
N LEU A 93 -13.36 -1.57 -15.33
CA LEU A 93 -13.30 -3.01 -15.29
C LEU A 93 -14.71 -3.56 -15.54
N TYR A 94 -14.84 -4.37 -16.56
CA TYR A 94 -16.07 -5.06 -16.90
C TYR A 94 -15.85 -6.57 -16.91
N LEU A 95 -16.60 -7.28 -16.10
CA LEU A 95 -16.53 -8.73 -15.98
C LEU A 95 -17.84 -9.36 -16.45
N VAL A 96 -17.73 -10.31 -17.34
CA VAL A 96 -18.82 -11.16 -17.82
C VAL A 96 -18.43 -12.63 -17.75
N SER A 97 -19.41 -13.52 -17.67
CA SER A 97 -19.20 -14.94 -17.61
C SER A 97 -20.19 -15.66 -18.55
N THR A 98 -19.77 -16.78 -19.13
CA THR A 98 -20.64 -17.67 -19.89
C THR A 98 -21.49 -18.58 -18.99
N GLU A 99 -21.21 -18.67 -17.70
CA GLU A 99 -21.90 -19.50 -16.74
C GLU A 99 -23.27 -18.93 -16.32
N ASN A 100 -23.42 -17.62 -16.41
CA ASN A 100 -24.67 -16.92 -16.14
C ASN A 100 -24.72 -15.58 -16.89
N ARG A 101 -25.84 -14.86 -16.79
CA ARG A 101 -26.07 -13.56 -17.46
C ARG A 101 -25.76 -12.35 -16.58
N ASN A 102 -25.24 -12.56 -15.38
CA ASN A 102 -24.89 -11.47 -14.51
C ASN A 102 -23.61 -10.78 -15.00
N GLU A 103 -23.49 -9.52 -14.70
CA GLU A 103 -22.39 -8.65 -15.11
C GLU A 103 -21.87 -7.90 -13.89
N ALA A 104 -20.56 -7.67 -13.84
CA ALA A 104 -19.96 -6.84 -12.82
C ALA A 104 -19.13 -5.74 -13.47
N TYR A 105 -19.44 -4.51 -13.08
CA TYR A 105 -18.85 -3.30 -13.63
C TYR A 105 -18.25 -2.45 -12.51
N HIS A 106 -17.08 -1.89 -12.76
CA HIS A 106 -16.43 -0.91 -11.91
C HIS A 106 -15.85 0.21 -12.74
N LEU A 107 -16.14 1.45 -12.34
CA LEU A 107 -15.51 2.66 -12.85
C LEU A 107 -15.00 3.47 -11.67
N GLY A 108 -13.73 3.81 -11.71
CA GLY A 108 -13.09 4.65 -10.70
C GLY A 108 -12.05 5.57 -11.28
N THR A 109 -11.74 6.63 -10.57
CA THR A 109 -10.61 7.52 -10.86
C THR A 109 -9.58 7.44 -9.77
N ASP A 110 -8.32 7.71 -10.12
CA ASP A 110 -7.26 7.83 -9.15
C ASP A 110 -6.19 8.83 -9.59
N GLN A 111 -5.48 9.38 -8.63
CA GLN A 111 -4.29 10.17 -8.85
C GLN A 111 -3.19 9.80 -7.87
N ASP A 112 -1.95 9.94 -8.33
CA ASP A 112 -0.75 9.82 -7.52
C ASP A 112 0.20 10.96 -7.91
N PHE A 113 0.43 11.85 -6.97
CA PHE A 113 1.35 12.97 -7.07
C PHE A 113 2.57 12.70 -6.19
N ASN A 114 3.73 12.96 -6.74
CA ASN A 114 4.95 13.02 -5.94
C ASN A 114 5.86 14.15 -6.44
N VAL A 115 6.53 14.79 -5.50
CA VAL A 115 7.58 15.76 -5.77
C VAL A 115 8.73 15.56 -4.81
N VAL A 116 9.92 15.45 -5.36
CA VAL A 116 11.19 15.37 -4.61
C VAL A 116 11.89 16.72 -4.73
N LEU A 117 12.27 17.26 -3.61
CA LEU A 117 13.13 18.42 -3.47
C LEU A 117 14.52 17.93 -3.08
N LYS A 118 15.53 18.29 -3.89
CA LYS A 118 16.93 17.95 -3.64
C LYS A 118 17.76 19.22 -3.44
N HIS A 119 18.58 19.22 -2.39
CA HIS A 119 19.55 20.29 -2.21
C HIS A 119 20.65 20.19 -3.27
N PRO A 120 21.05 21.30 -3.92
CA PRO A 120 22.04 21.28 -4.99
C PRO A 120 23.43 20.82 -4.56
N GLU A 121 23.82 21.13 -3.32
CA GLU A 121 25.18 20.87 -2.78
C GLU A 121 25.19 19.80 -1.68
N LYS A 122 24.19 19.82 -0.76
CA LYS A 122 24.08 18.85 0.33
C LYS A 122 23.38 17.57 -0.15
N LYS A 123 23.80 16.44 0.39
CA LYS A 123 23.30 15.12 -0.03
C LYS A 123 22.00 14.72 0.68
N TRP A 124 20.99 15.60 0.74
CA TRP A 124 19.69 15.25 1.27
C TRP A 124 18.56 15.56 0.29
N GLU A 125 17.51 14.83 0.41
CA GLU A 125 16.31 14.94 -0.41
C GLU A 125 15.08 14.91 0.50
N LEU A 126 14.08 15.72 0.17
CA LEU A 126 12.76 15.69 0.80
C LEU A 126 11.72 15.28 -0.22
N ILE A 127 10.67 14.61 0.23
CA ILE A 127 9.60 14.18 -0.66
C ILE A 127 8.23 14.61 -0.10
N ASN A 128 7.35 15.03 -0.99
CA ASN A 128 5.92 15.09 -0.71
C ASN A 128 5.17 14.18 -1.67
N LYS A 129 4.27 13.37 -1.14
CA LYS A 129 3.38 12.50 -1.90
C LYS A 129 1.95 12.75 -1.48
N GLN A 130 1.07 12.83 -2.48
CA GLN A 130 -0.36 12.93 -2.27
C GLN A 130 -1.06 11.97 -3.24
N ASN A 131 -2.13 11.38 -2.80
CA ASN A 131 -2.95 10.51 -3.63
C ASN A 131 -4.42 10.66 -3.26
N GLY A 132 -5.29 10.21 -4.16
CA GLY A 132 -6.72 10.23 -3.95
C GLY A 132 -7.46 9.82 -5.20
N TRP A 133 -8.76 9.96 -5.18
CA TRP A 133 -9.63 9.63 -6.30
C TRP A 133 -10.42 10.84 -6.83
N ARG A 134 -10.28 12.01 -6.16
CA ARG A 134 -10.87 13.30 -6.60
C ARG A 134 -9.76 14.26 -7.01
N GLN A 135 -10.06 15.17 -7.94
CA GLN A 135 -9.14 16.26 -8.28
C GLN A 135 -8.81 17.11 -7.03
N SER A 136 -9.80 17.31 -6.14
CA SER A 136 -9.64 18.08 -4.91
C SER A 136 -8.76 17.42 -3.84
N ASP A 137 -8.40 16.15 -4.00
CA ASP A 137 -7.50 15.47 -3.05
C ASP A 137 -6.04 15.92 -3.18
N PHE A 138 -5.70 16.69 -4.22
CA PHE A 138 -4.41 17.35 -4.35
C PHE A 138 -4.42 18.75 -3.75
N SER A 139 -3.36 19.10 -3.02
CA SER A 139 -3.13 20.44 -2.47
C SER A 139 -1.66 20.86 -2.57
N ALA A 140 -1.39 21.86 -3.41
CA ALA A 140 -0.07 22.47 -3.49
C ALA A 140 0.34 23.11 -2.15
N ASP A 141 -0.61 23.70 -1.42
CA ASP A 141 -0.35 24.33 -0.12
C ASP A 141 0.04 23.30 0.95
N ALA A 142 -0.54 22.10 0.92
CA ALA A 142 -0.13 21.01 1.80
C ALA A 142 1.32 20.55 1.50
N ALA A 143 1.71 20.46 0.24
CA ALA A 143 3.08 20.15 -0.17
C ALA A 143 4.06 21.23 0.28
N ILE A 144 3.72 22.51 0.06
CA ILE A 144 4.52 23.67 0.48
C ILE A 144 4.73 23.63 2.00
N LYS A 145 3.65 23.49 2.78
CA LYS A 145 3.72 23.43 4.24
C LYS A 145 4.59 22.27 4.72
N SER A 146 4.50 21.10 4.06
CA SER A 146 5.34 19.94 4.38
C SER A 146 6.82 20.27 4.23
N PHE A 147 7.24 20.87 3.11
CA PHE A 147 8.63 21.27 2.89
C PHE A 147 9.07 22.38 3.85
N GLN A 148 8.25 23.40 4.08
CA GLN A 148 8.57 24.50 4.99
C GLN A 148 8.79 24.02 6.43
N ASN A 149 8.10 22.98 6.87
CA ASN A 149 8.30 22.37 8.19
C ASN A 149 9.63 21.61 8.30
N LEU A 150 10.08 20.98 7.22
CA LEU A 150 11.27 20.11 7.21
C LEU A 150 12.56 20.89 6.88
N LEU A 151 12.49 21.88 6.00
CA LEU A 151 13.67 22.62 5.53
C LEU A 151 14.52 23.24 6.66
N PRO A 152 13.97 23.86 7.72
CA PRO A 152 14.78 24.41 8.79
C PRO A 152 15.65 23.37 9.49
N VAL A 153 15.17 22.13 9.59
CA VAL A 153 15.89 21.02 10.22
C VAL A 153 16.99 20.52 9.29
N TYR A 154 16.65 20.24 8.03
CA TYR A 154 17.61 19.70 7.05
C TYR A 154 18.68 20.68 6.60
N GLU A 155 18.38 21.98 6.61
CA GLU A 155 19.33 23.02 6.26
C GLU A 155 20.35 23.35 7.36
N LYS A 156 19.93 23.32 8.62
CA LYS A 156 20.69 23.91 9.73
C LYS A 156 21.25 22.90 10.72
N VAL A 157 20.64 21.70 10.80
CA VAL A 157 20.99 20.71 11.80
C VAL A 157 21.81 19.59 11.17
N PRO A 158 22.95 19.20 11.77
CA PRO A 158 23.69 18.02 11.32
C PRO A 158 22.84 16.74 11.40
N GLY A 159 23.03 15.83 10.45
CA GLY A 159 22.36 14.55 10.46
C GLY A 159 22.82 13.65 11.60
N PHE A 160 21.89 12.95 12.21
CA PHE A 160 22.16 11.90 13.20
C PHE A 160 22.32 10.55 12.51
N LYS A 161 23.37 9.82 12.89
CA LYS A 161 23.61 8.43 12.42
C LYS A 161 23.22 7.47 13.53
N PRO A 162 22.09 6.74 13.39
CA PRO A 162 21.77 5.68 14.35
C PRO A 162 22.81 4.54 14.28
N GLU A 163 23.34 4.13 15.40
CA GLU A 163 24.15 2.92 15.47
C GLU A 163 23.26 1.66 15.36
N PRO A 164 23.80 0.52 14.89
CA PRO A 164 23.04 -0.73 14.90
C PRO A 164 22.52 -1.06 16.32
N GLY A 165 21.22 -1.36 16.42
CA GLY A 165 20.58 -1.57 17.73
C GLY A 165 19.06 -1.59 17.65
N GLU A 166 18.43 -1.65 18.82
CA GLU A 166 16.98 -1.58 18.97
C GLU A 166 16.54 -0.15 19.32
N TYR A 167 15.51 0.32 18.62
CA TYR A 167 14.97 1.68 18.77
C TYR A 167 13.47 1.68 18.90
N THR A 168 12.92 2.70 19.52
CA THR A 168 11.53 3.09 19.32
C THR A 168 11.43 3.79 17.96
N VAL A 169 10.57 3.29 17.09
CA VAL A 169 10.40 3.80 15.72
C VAL A 169 8.94 4.19 15.48
N ALA A 170 8.73 5.42 15.03
CA ALA A 170 7.45 5.87 14.49
C ALA A 170 7.45 5.69 12.97
N PHE A 171 6.66 4.75 12.48
CA PHE A 171 6.43 4.58 11.04
C PHE A 171 5.27 5.45 10.59
N GLY A 172 5.51 6.30 9.59
CA GLY A 172 4.43 7.06 8.94
C GLY A 172 3.57 6.17 8.03
N ALA A 173 2.42 6.69 7.63
CA ALA A 173 1.42 5.95 6.86
C ALA A 173 1.98 5.27 5.60
N LYS A 174 2.91 5.91 4.88
CA LYS A 174 3.51 5.34 3.66
C LYS A 174 4.38 4.12 3.98
N ALA A 175 5.27 4.23 4.98
CA ALA A 175 6.08 3.10 5.42
C ALA A 175 5.21 1.94 5.92
N LEU A 176 4.17 2.26 6.70
CA LEU A 176 3.22 1.28 7.22
C LEU A 176 2.47 0.53 6.09
N ALA A 177 1.92 1.26 5.11
CA ALA A 177 1.21 0.65 3.99
C ALA A 177 2.10 -0.29 3.16
N GLU A 178 3.35 0.11 2.92
CA GLU A 178 4.32 -0.71 2.19
C GLU A 178 4.71 -1.98 2.97
N VAL A 179 4.95 -1.86 4.27
CA VAL A 179 5.23 -3.02 5.14
C VAL A 179 4.03 -3.95 5.20
N LEU A 180 2.80 -3.42 5.33
CA LEU A 180 1.58 -4.23 5.31
C LEU A 180 1.36 -4.94 3.97
N MET A 181 1.67 -4.30 2.84
CA MET A 181 1.60 -4.91 1.52
C MET A 181 2.50 -6.14 1.44
N MET A 182 3.74 -6.03 1.90
CA MET A 182 4.69 -7.14 1.92
C MET A 182 4.30 -8.22 2.93
N GLY A 183 3.85 -7.82 4.12
CA GLY A 183 3.37 -8.73 5.17
C GLY A 183 2.15 -9.54 4.73
N LYS A 184 1.22 -8.90 4.02
CA LYS A 184 0.06 -9.56 3.40
C LYS A 184 0.52 -10.60 2.38
N TRP A 185 1.38 -10.17 1.46
CA TRP A 185 1.83 -11.04 0.36
C TRP A 185 2.51 -12.31 0.89
N THR A 186 3.31 -12.19 1.94
CA THR A 186 4.09 -13.31 2.47
C THR A 186 3.41 -14.05 3.63
N GLY A 187 2.32 -13.52 4.20
CA GLY A 187 1.71 -14.09 5.40
C GLY A 187 0.22 -14.37 5.33
N PHE A 188 -0.55 -13.60 4.58
CA PHE A 188 -2.01 -13.70 4.64
C PHE A 188 -2.64 -14.27 3.36
N TYR A 189 -1.88 -14.57 2.30
CA TYR A 189 -2.41 -15.32 1.17
C TYR A 189 -2.51 -16.80 1.49
N GLY A 190 -3.68 -17.37 1.22
CA GLY A 190 -4.03 -18.74 1.50
C GLY A 190 -3.05 -19.74 0.89
N ARG A 191 -2.60 -19.52 -0.35
CA ARG A 191 -1.62 -20.39 -1.00
C ARG A 191 -0.33 -20.53 -0.22
N GLY A 192 0.28 -19.41 0.18
CA GLY A 192 1.53 -19.43 0.97
C GLY A 192 1.36 -20.12 2.33
N TRP A 193 0.15 -20.02 2.92
CA TRP A 193 -0.18 -20.68 4.16
C TRP A 193 -0.34 -22.19 3.98
N GLU A 194 -1.09 -22.65 2.99
CA GLU A 194 -1.29 -24.07 2.69
C GLU A 194 0.01 -24.77 2.29
N GLU A 195 0.86 -24.11 1.51
CA GLU A 195 2.16 -24.61 1.05
C GLU A 195 3.29 -24.44 2.10
N LYS A 196 2.97 -23.94 3.31
CA LYS A 196 3.93 -23.71 4.41
C LYS A 196 5.08 -22.78 4.09
N GLN A 197 4.84 -21.81 3.21
CA GLN A 197 5.83 -20.83 2.75
C GLN A 197 5.70 -19.46 3.42
N GLY A 198 4.51 -19.15 3.97
CA GLY A 198 4.23 -17.88 4.63
C GLY A 198 4.67 -17.85 6.09
N TRP A 199 4.94 -16.65 6.62
CA TRP A 199 5.35 -16.48 8.03
C TRP A 199 4.24 -16.83 9.03
N THR A 200 2.97 -16.80 8.62
CA THR A 200 1.84 -17.23 9.44
C THR A 200 1.55 -18.75 9.35
N SER A 201 2.20 -19.47 8.45
CA SER A 201 1.83 -20.84 8.10
C SER A 201 2.08 -21.89 9.18
N LYS A 202 2.73 -21.52 10.28
CA LYS A 202 2.93 -22.35 11.48
C LYS A 202 1.78 -22.18 12.48
N ASN A 203 0.93 -21.18 12.30
CA ASN A 203 -0.17 -20.83 13.16
C ASN A 203 -1.48 -21.43 12.64
N GLN A 204 -2.50 -21.46 13.48
CA GLN A 204 -3.87 -21.81 13.11
C GLN A 204 -4.76 -20.57 13.16
N LEU A 205 -5.91 -20.63 12.49
CA LEU A 205 -6.94 -19.61 12.68
C LEU A 205 -7.38 -19.62 14.14
N GLY A 206 -7.42 -18.44 14.75
CA GLY A 206 -7.67 -18.26 16.18
C GLY A 206 -6.42 -18.02 17.03
N ASP A 207 -5.23 -18.31 16.51
CA ASP A 207 -3.99 -18.01 17.23
C ASP A 207 -3.71 -16.52 17.31
N LYS A 208 -3.19 -16.07 18.44
CA LYS A 208 -2.66 -14.71 18.61
C LYS A 208 -1.26 -14.65 18.02
N ILE A 209 -1.13 -13.95 16.89
CA ILE A 209 0.12 -13.85 16.11
C ILE A 209 0.78 -12.47 16.18
N LEU A 210 0.03 -11.44 16.60
CA LEU A 210 0.46 -10.04 16.67
C LEU A 210 -0.05 -9.39 17.97
N GLY A 211 0.33 -8.12 18.20
CA GLY A 211 -0.11 -7.34 19.35
C GLY A 211 -1.62 -7.02 19.34
N GLU A 212 -2.18 -6.71 20.49
CA GLU A 212 -3.60 -6.42 20.66
C GLU A 212 -4.03 -5.13 19.95
N ASN A 213 -3.11 -4.18 19.80
CA ASN A 213 -3.35 -2.91 19.09
C ASN A 213 -3.36 -3.05 17.55
N PHE A 214 -3.26 -4.29 17.03
CA PHE A 214 -3.25 -4.55 15.59
C PHE A 214 -4.54 -5.23 15.14
N THR A 215 -5.31 -4.55 14.31
CA THR A 215 -6.48 -5.11 13.62
C THR A 215 -6.41 -4.77 12.14
N LEU A 216 -6.51 -5.78 11.28
CA LEU A 216 -6.44 -5.67 9.82
C LEU A 216 -7.65 -6.33 9.18
N VAL A 217 -8.33 -5.59 8.31
CA VAL A 217 -9.47 -6.08 7.53
C VAL A 217 -9.26 -5.80 6.04
N ASP A 218 -9.87 -6.62 5.17
CA ASP A 218 -10.11 -6.22 3.79
C ASP A 218 -11.53 -5.63 3.71
N ASP A 219 -11.64 -4.34 3.42
CA ASP A 219 -12.92 -3.61 3.44
C ASP A 219 -13.13 -2.86 2.12
N PRO A 220 -13.82 -3.47 1.14
CA PRO A 220 -14.08 -2.83 -0.15
C PRO A 220 -15.00 -1.60 -0.05
N ALA A 221 -15.68 -1.37 1.08
CA ALA A 221 -16.53 -0.20 1.30
C ALA A 221 -15.79 0.96 1.99
N CYS A 222 -14.52 0.77 2.39
CA CYS A 222 -13.74 1.82 3.04
C CYS A 222 -13.39 2.94 2.06
N GLU A 223 -13.74 4.19 2.37
CA GLU A 223 -13.43 5.35 1.50
C GLU A 223 -11.94 5.61 1.31
N GLY A 224 -11.11 5.22 2.27
CA GLY A 224 -9.65 5.34 2.21
C GLY A 224 -8.97 4.30 1.34
N THR A 225 -9.74 3.41 0.68
CA THR A 225 -9.22 2.42 -0.27
C THR A 225 -9.86 2.63 -1.64
N TYR A 226 -9.28 2.03 -2.69
CA TYR A 226 -10.02 1.94 -3.94
C TYR A 226 -11.05 0.83 -3.84
N ARG A 227 -12.30 1.18 -4.11
CA ARG A 227 -13.43 0.28 -3.97
C ARG A 227 -13.50 -0.64 -5.18
N PHE A 228 -13.47 -1.94 -4.91
CA PHE A 228 -13.79 -2.99 -5.85
C PHE A 228 -14.76 -3.94 -5.18
N GLY A 229 -16.03 -3.86 -5.55
CA GLY A 229 -17.10 -4.65 -4.92
C GLY A 229 -17.12 -6.12 -5.30
N PHE A 230 -16.29 -6.56 -6.24
CA PHE A 230 -16.18 -7.94 -6.72
C PHE A 230 -14.74 -8.35 -6.99
N ASP A 231 -14.48 -9.64 -7.03
CA ASP A 231 -13.20 -10.17 -7.48
C ASP A 231 -13.28 -10.69 -8.93
N LEU A 232 -12.13 -11.03 -9.52
CA LEU A 232 -12.06 -11.51 -10.90
C LEU A 232 -12.64 -12.93 -11.10
N ALA A 233 -13.16 -13.55 -10.05
CA ALA A 233 -13.94 -14.79 -10.12
C ALA A 233 -15.45 -14.55 -10.04
N GLY A 234 -15.87 -13.27 -10.02
CA GLY A 234 -17.28 -12.88 -9.95
C GLY A 234 -17.89 -12.89 -8.55
N LYS A 235 -17.06 -13.16 -7.53
CA LYS A 235 -17.51 -13.16 -6.14
C LYS A 235 -17.70 -11.74 -5.63
N LYS A 236 -18.88 -11.47 -5.04
CA LYS A 236 -19.09 -10.22 -4.31
C LYS A 236 -18.12 -10.14 -3.15
N ARG A 237 -17.46 -9.00 -3.00
CA ARG A 237 -16.56 -8.73 -1.87
C ARG A 237 -17.32 -8.07 -0.74
N VAL A 238 -17.02 -8.53 0.46
CA VAL A 238 -17.56 -7.98 1.71
C VAL A 238 -16.42 -7.73 2.67
N LYS A 239 -16.66 -6.95 3.71
CA LYS A 239 -15.68 -6.75 4.78
C LYS A 239 -15.23 -8.10 5.34
N TYR A 240 -13.93 -8.37 5.26
CA TYR A 240 -13.32 -9.64 5.61
C TYR A 240 -12.24 -9.44 6.68
N PRO A 241 -12.38 -10.04 7.88
CA PRO A 241 -11.39 -9.92 8.93
C PRO A 241 -10.17 -10.81 8.62
N VAL A 242 -8.98 -10.19 8.58
CA VAL A 242 -7.69 -10.89 8.41
C VAL A 242 -7.05 -11.13 9.78
N VAL A 243 -6.92 -10.06 10.56
CA VAL A 243 -6.42 -10.11 11.94
C VAL A 243 -7.31 -9.21 12.81
N GLU A 244 -7.73 -9.69 13.96
CA GLU A 244 -8.51 -8.93 14.94
C GLU A 244 -7.81 -8.92 16.28
N LYS A 245 -7.41 -7.75 16.77
CA LYS A 245 -6.67 -7.60 18.02
C LYS A 245 -5.50 -8.59 18.16
N GLY A 246 -4.74 -8.73 17.08
CA GLY A 246 -3.60 -9.62 16.98
C GLY A 246 -3.94 -11.10 16.74
N VAL A 247 -5.21 -11.49 16.69
CA VAL A 247 -5.67 -12.87 16.44
C VAL A 247 -5.89 -13.09 14.95
N LEU A 248 -5.29 -14.12 14.37
CA LEU A 248 -5.48 -14.51 12.96
C LEU A 248 -6.91 -15.02 12.75
N LYS A 249 -7.70 -14.30 11.94
CA LYS A 249 -9.11 -14.61 11.67
C LYS A 249 -9.35 -15.22 10.31
N GLY A 250 -8.60 -14.80 9.31
CA GLY A 250 -8.83 -15.22 7.94
C GLY A 250 -7.61 -15.13 7.06
N LEU A 251 -7.68 -15.85 5.96
CA LEU A 251 -6.67 -15.87 4.89
C LEU A 251 -7.33 -15.49 3.57
N LEU A 252 -6.58 -14.85 2.69
CA LEU A 252 -7.03 -14.37 1.40
C LEU A 252 -6.84 -15.47 0.36
N TYR A 253 -7.92 -16.10 -0.09
CA TYR A 253 -7.88 -17.20 -1.05
C TYR A 253 -8.32 -16.74 -2.45
N ASP A 254 -7.49 -16.98 -3.45
CA ASP A 254 -7.89 -16.93 -4.85
C ASP A 254 -8.61 -18.23 -5.28
N ASN A 255 -9.34 -18.20 -6.39
CA ASN A 255 -10.11 -19.34 -6.88
C ASN A 255 -9.27 -20.61 -7.09
N SER A 256 -8.04 -20.46 -7.59
CA SER A 256 -7.18 -21.62 -7.85
C SER A 256 -6.74 -22.30 -6.56
N THR A 257 -6.45 -21.51 -5.54
CA THR A 257 -6.12 -22.01 -4.20
C THR A 257 -7.33 -22.64 -3.52
N CYS A 258 -8.52 -22.01 -3.65
CA CYS A 258 -9.78 -22.60 -3.17
C CYS A 258 -10.02 -23.98 -3.79
N ALA A 259 -9.89 -24.08 -5.12
CA ALA A 259 -10.08 -25.34 -5.84
C ALA A 259 -9.06 -26.41 -5.41
N LYS A 260 -7.76 -26.05 -5.33
CA LYS A 260 -6.67 -26.97 -4.99
C LYS A 260 -6.79 -27.54 -3.58
N TYR A 261 -7.16 -26.71 -2.62
CA TYR A 261 -7.15 -27.07 -1.19
C TYR A 261 -8.55 -27.23 -0.58
N ASN A 262 -9.58 -27.25 -1.42
CA ASN A 262 -10.99 -27.38 -1.00
C ASN A 262 -11.38 -26.35 0.06
N LYS A 263 -11.11 -25.08 -0.22
CA LYS A 263 -11.40 -23.94 0.67
C LYS A 263 -12.57 -23.10 0.12
N PRO A 264 -13.30 -22.41 1.01
CA PRO A 264 -14.34 -21.49 0.55
C PRO A 264 -13.75 -20.29 -0.18
N GLN A 265 -14.45 -19.78 -1.17
CA GLN A 265 -14.09 -18.53 -1.85
C GLN A 265 -14.25 -17.36 -0.89
N THR A 266 -13.23 -16.52 -0.81
CA THR A 266 -13.19 -15.38 0.09
C THR A 266 -13.28 -14.02 -0.60
N GLY A 267 -13.48 -14.01 -1.94
CA GLY A 267 -13.55 -12.76 -2.71
C GLY A 267 -12.18 -12.13 -3.00
N HIS A 268 -11.13 -12.94 -3.07
CA HIS A 268 -9.76 -12.43 -3.23
C HIS A 268 -9.05 -12.95 -4.49
N SER A 269 -9.82 -13.36 -5.50
CA SER A 269 -9.29 -13.68 -6.84
C SER A 269 -8.96 -12.41 -7.64
N THR A 270 -8.38 -11.43 -6.99
CA THR A 270 -8.01 -10.15 -7.59
C THR A 270 -6.61 -9.74 -7.15
N GLY A 271 -5.91 -8.99 -7.99
CA GLY A 271 -4.65 -8.36 -7.59
C GLY A 271 -4.81 -7.17 -6.64
N SER A 272 -6.03 -6.66 -6.50
CA SER A 272 -6.36 -5.51 -5.65
C SER A 272 -7.14 -5.97 -4.42
N VAL A 273 -6.73 -5.52 -3.26
CA VAL A 273 -7.42 -5.71 -1.99
C VAL A 273 -7.52 -4.36 -1.27
N SER A 274 -8.59 -4.17 -0.52
CA SER A 274 -8.90 -2.93 0.18
C SER A 274 -8.47 -3.03 1.64
N LEU A 275 -7.16 -3.26 1.87
CA LEU A 275 -6.65 -3.43 3.23
C LEU A 275 -6.80 -2.16 4.06
N THR A 276 -7.40 -2.35 5.22
CA THR A 276 -7.59 -1.32 6.23
C THR A 276 -7.01 -1.82 7.55
N MET A 277 -5.94 -1.19 8.02
CA MET A 277 -5.56 -1.29 9.43
C MET A 277 -6.44 -0.32 10.21
N LEU A 278 -7.17 -0.82 11.21
CA LEU A 278 -8.05 0.04 11.98
C LEU A 278 -7.24 1.07 12.79
N PRO A 279 -7.76 2.30 12.92
CA PRO A 279 -7.12 3.33 13.72
C PRO A 279 -7.15 2.96 15.21
N GLY A 280 -6.18 3.50 15.95
CA GLY A 280 -6.09 3.39 17.40
C GLY A 280 -6.85 4.52 18.11
N GLN A 281 -6.32 4.92 19.27
CA GLN A 281 -6.90 5.98 20.11
C GLN A 281 -5.93 7.14 20.33
N ASP A 282 -4.71 7.06 19.78
CA ASP A 282 -3.67 8.04 20.04
C ASP A 282 -3.87 9.30 19.18
N SER A 283 -3.33 10.43 19.66
CA SER A 283 -3.46 11.73 18.99
C SER A 283 -3.06 11.67 17.52
N GLU A 284 -3.78 12.38 16.66
CA GLU A 284 -3.39 12.59 15.27
C GLU A 284 -2.06 13.36 15.17
N ASP A 285 -1.81 14.28 16.10
CA ASP A 285 -0.52 14.98 16.22
C ASP A 285 0.54 14.04 16.82
N MET A 286 1.35 13.48 15.92
CA MET A 286 2.42 12.54 16.28
C MET A 286 3.41 13.17 17.28
N LEU A 287 3.82 14.43 17.09
CA LEU A 287 4.80 15.06 17.99
C LEU A 287 4.21 15.23 19.39
N ALA A 288 2.93 15.56 19.50
CA ALA A 288 2.24 15.62 20.79
C ALA A 288 2.15 14.23 21.44
N ALA A 289 1.89 13.18 20.67
CA ALA A 289 1.84 11.80 21.16
C ALA A 289 3.21 11.26 21.62
N LEU A 290 4.30 11.77 21.04
CA LEU A 290 5.67 11.37 21.38
C LEU A 290 6.23 12.09 22.62
N LYS A 291 5.49 12.99 23.26
CA LYS A 291 5.94 13.61 24.53
C LYS A 291 6.13 12.54 25.62
N GLY A 292 7.29 12.57 26.29
CA GLY A 292 7.64 11.60 27.34
C GLY A 292 8.04 10.22 26.81
N LYS A 293 8.21 10.05 25.52
CA LYS A 293 8.67 8.79 24.91
C LYS A 293 10.19 8.71 24.73
N GLY A 294 10.93 9.74 25.15
CA GLY A 294 12.37 9.82 24.93
C GLY A 294 12.74 9.93 23.45
N ARG A 295 13.74 9.17 23.05
CA ARG A 295 14.24 9.16 21.66
C ARG A 295 13.42 8.26 20.77
N VAL A 296 12.91 8.81 19.67
CA VAL A 296 12.13 8.10 18.64
C VAL A 296 12.68 8.41 17.26
N LEU A 297 12.94 7.38 16.48
CA LEU A 297 13.25 7.53 15.05
C LEU A 297 11.95 7.61 14.27
N VAL A 298 11.68 8.71 13.60
CA VAL A 298 10.51 8.88 12.73
C VAL A 298 10.90 8.51 11.31
N ILE A 299 10.26 7.48 10.75
CA ILE A 299 10.51 6.94 9.41
C ILE A 299 9.22 7.02 8.59
N PRO A 300 8.99 8.10 7.82
CA PRO A 300 7.75 8.29 7.06
C PRO A 300 7.60 7.33 5.87
N ALA A 301 8.70 6.90 5.27
CA ALA A 301 8.73 6.01 4.12
C ALA A 301 9.96 5.09 4.17
N LEU A 302 9.81 3.91 3.60
CA LEU A 302 10.91 2.96 3.40
C LEU A 302 11.26 2.89 1.91
N HIS A 303 12.57 2.79 1.62
CA HIS A 303 13.10 2.66 0.27
C HIS A 303 13.79 1.30 0.11
N TYR A 304 13.68 0.71 -1.08
CA TYR A 304 14.18 -0.65 -1.33
C TYR A 304 13.66 -1.67 -0.31
N LEU A 305 12.36 -1.59 -0.02
CA LEU A 305 11.71 -2.58 0.83
C LEU A 305 11.74 -3.96 0.15
N ASN A 306 12.24 -4.96 0.86
CA ASN A 306 12.40 -6.33 0.37
C ASN A 306 12.08 -7.35 1.48
N ILE A 307 11.94 -8.62 1.09
CA ILE A 307 11.65 -9.76 1.98
C ILE A 307 12.79 -10.79 1.87
N PRO A 308 13.83 -10.66 2.67
CA PRO A 308 14.94 -11.64 2.67
C PRO A 308 14.50 -13.05 3.04
N ASN A 309 13.45 -13.18 3.87
CA ASN A 309 12.94 -14.48 4.29
C ASN A 309 11.43 -14.43 4.54
N SER A 310 10.64 -14.94 3.60
CA SER A 310 9.18 -14.94 3.67
C SER A 310 8.63 -15.85 4.78
N SER A 311 9.24 -17.02 5.01
CA SER A 311 8.77 -18.00 6.01
C SER A 311 9.02 -17.55 7.45
N LYS A 312 9.97 -16.63 7.66
CA LYS A 312 10.23 -15.97 8.95
C LYS A 312 9.57 -14.60 9.04
N GLY A 313 8.99 -14.10 7.94
CA GLY A 313 8.41 -12.75 7.88
C GLY A 313 9.44 -11.65 8.06
N ILE A 314 10.70 -11.86 7.64
CA ILE A 314 11.76 -10.84 7.73
C ILE A 314 11.61 -9.89 6.55
N PHE A 315 11.50 -8.60 6.86
CA PHE A 315 11.58 -7.52 5.88
C PHE A 315 12.78 -6.63 6.13
N THR A 316 13.24 -5.94 5.10
CA THR A 316 14.29 -4.92 5.19
C THR A 316 13.96 -3.75 4.29
N GLY A 317 14.27 -2.55 4.75
CA GLY A 317 14.09 -1.31 3.98
C GLY A 317 14.92 -0.18 4.60
N SER A 318 15.31 0.79 3.78
CA SER A 318 16.09 1.95 4.26
C SER A 318 15.17 3.17 4.43
N SER A 319 15.32 3.89 5.53
CA SER A 319 14.80 5.25 5.64
C SER A 319 15.59 6.13 4.67
N ARG A 320 14.91 6.90 3.83
CA ARG A 320 15.61 7.78 2.89
C ARG A 320 15.11 9.21 2.93
N PHE A 321 13.80 9.40 2.92
CA PHE A 321 13.20 10.70 2.81
C PHE A 321 12.55 11.13 4.13
N ASN A 322 12.70 12.39 4.49
CA ASN A 322 11.97 13.03 5.59
C ASN A 322 12.17 12.37 6.97
N ALA A 323 13.19 11.54 7.14
CA ALA A 323 13.41 10.81 8.38
C ALA A 323 14.03 11.70 9.46
N LEU A 324 13.53 11.61 10.70
CA LEU A 324 13.85 12.52 11.78
C LEU A 324 14.15 11.78 13.09
N LEU A 325 15.04 12.34 13.88
CA LEU A 325 15.15 12.06 15.31
C LEU A 325 14.24 13.02 16.08
N VAL A 326 13.37 12.46 16.90
CA VAL A 326 12.49 13.18 17.81
C VAL A 326 12.85 12.81 19.26
N GLU A 327 13.00 13.80 20.14
CA GLU A 327 13.17 13.60 21.58
C GLU A 327 12.04 14.30 22.33
N ASP A 328 11.28 13.52 23.09
CA ASP A 328 10.15 14.02 23.90
C ASP A 328 9.19 14.93 23.11
N GLY A 329 8.85 14.52 21.88
CA GLY A 329 7.95 15.26 21.01
C GLY A 329 8.56 16.45 20.28
N LYS A 330 9.87 16.66 20.37
CA LYS A 330 10.58 17.74 19.66
C LYS A 330 11.49 17.16 18.58
N VAL A 331 11.41 17.72 17.38
CA VAL A 331 12.34 17.38 16.30
C VAL A 331 13.73 17.87 16.65
N VAL A 332 14.71 16.96 16.69
CA VAL A 332 16.10 17.24 17.08
C VAL A 332 17.00 17.33 15.86
N SER A 333 16.94 16.36 14.95
CA SER A 333 17.79 16.31 13.77
C SER A 333 17.17 15.46 12.66
N PRO A 334 17.60 15.64 11.39
CA PRO A 334 17.35 14.62 10.38
C PRO A 334 18.21 13.37 10.70
N ILE A 335 17.78 12.20 10.28
CA ILE A 335 18.60 10.98 10.39
C ILE A 335 19.15 10.58 9.02
N PHE A 336 20.37 10.08 8.99
CA PHE A 336 20.97 9.49 7.81
C PHE A 336 20.22 8.22 7.40
N SER A 337 20.35 7.83 6.13
CA SER A 337 19.70 6.64 5.62
C SER A 337 20.06 5.42 6.47
N SER A 338 19.06 4.87 7.15
CA SER A 338 19.21 3.79 8.12
C SER A 338 18.38 2.59 7.72
N ARG A 339 18.94 1.40 7.86
CA ARG A 339 18.29 0.17 7.44
C ARG A 339 17.53 -0.47 8.59
N VAL A 340 16.23 -0.55 8.43
CA VAL A 340 15.36 -1.40 9.26
C VAL A 340 15.45 -2.83 8.74
N THR A 341 15.74 -3.80 9.59
CA THR A 341 15.61 -5.23 9.27
C THR A 341 15.00 -5.94 10.47
N ASP A 342 13.74 -6.33 10.34
CA ASP A 342 12.99 -6.95 11.43
C ASP A 342 11.94 -7.92 10.88
N THR A 343 11.14 -8.53 11.76
CA THR A 343 10.01 -9.37 11.37
C THR A 343 8.68 -8.62 11.52
N PHE A 344 7.71 -8.95 10.68
CA PHE A 344 6.34 -8.41 10.82
C PHE A 344 5.79 -8.70 12.23
N ALA A 345 6.01 -9.93 12.73
CA ALA A 345 5.55 -10.32 14.05
C ALA A 345 6.17 -9.44 15.16
N SER A 346 7.46 -9.17 15.12
CA SER A 346 8.13 -8.32 16.11
C SER A 346 7.56 -6.90 16.10
N VAL A 347 7.56 -6.24 14.94
CA VAL A 347 7.11 -4.86 14.82
C VAL A 347 5.66 -4.70 15.26
N PHE A 348 4.75 -5.54 14.74
CA PHE A 348 3.32 -5.39 15.02
C PHE A 348 2.87 -6.01 16.37
N SER A 349 3.73 -6.75 17.06
CA SER A 349 3.48 -7.18 18.46
C SER A 349 3.89 -6.12 19.49
N ASN A 350 4.75 -5.19 19.12
CA ASN A 350 5.30 -4.18 20.02
C ASN A 350 4.78 -2.76 19.74
N LEU A 351 3.52 -2.64 19.27
CA LEU A 351 2.90 -1.33 19.03
C LEU A 351 2.57 -0.65 20.36
N SER A 352 3.21 0.49 20.62
CA SER A 352 2.96 1.32 21.79
C SER A 352 2.00 2.48 21.53
N LEU A 353 1.90 2.97 20.27
CA LEU A 353 0.93 3.97 19.85
C LEU A 353 0.39 3.62 18.46
N VAL A 354 -0.89 3.93 18.24
CA VAL A 354 -1.56 3.83 16.94
C VAL A 354 -2.47 5.04 16.77
N SER A 355 -2.21 5.87 15.78
CA SER A 355 -3.00 7.09 15.51
C SER A 355 -4.48 6.81 15.36
N SER A 356 -5.32 7.74 15.84
CA SER A 356 -6.78 7.70 15.72
C SER A 356 -7.31 8.06 14.32
N VAL A 357 -6.44 8.52 13.40
CA VAL A 357 -6.82 8.94 12.06
C VAL A 357 -6.11 8.10 11.02
N ASN A 358 -6.84 7.60 10.04
CA ASN A 358 -6.32 6.88 8.89
C ASN A 358 -6.04 7.81 7.70
N HIS A 359 -5.02 7.44 6.94
CA HIS A 359 -4.70 8.02 5.64
C HIS A 359 -4.84 6.97 4.54
N SER A 360 -5.29 7.41 3.36
CA SER A 360 -5.28 6.63 2.14
C SER A 360 -3.89 6.67 1.52
N ILE A 361 -3.31 5.50 1.25
CA ILE A 361 -1.99 5.38 0.63
C ILE A 361 -2.11 4.59 -0.66
N ASN A 362 -1.91 5.27 -1.79
CA ASN A 362 -1.86 4.64 -3.10
C ASN A 362 -0.54 3.87 -3.28
N LEU A 363 -0.65 2.59 -3.59
CA LEU A 363 0.48 1.69 -3.87
C LEU A 363 0.55 1.27 -5.35
N SER A 364 -0.30 1.85 -6.22
CA SER A 364 -0.48 1.39 -7.59
C SER A 364 0.71 1.64 -8.51
N ASN A 365 1.53 2.65 -8.25
CA ASN A 365 2.68 3.00 -9.09
C ASN A 365 3.95 2.24 -8.78
N THR A 366 3.91 1.29 -7.89
CA THR A 366 5.06 0.46 -7.58
C THR A 366 5.32 -0.48 -8.76
N TYR A 367 6.48 -0.37 -9.39
CA TYR A 367 6.93 -1.23 -10.49
C TYR A 367 6.21 -1.07 -11.85
N GLY A 368 5.77 0.13 -12.19
CA GLY A 368 5.45 0.48 -13.58
C GLY A 368 4.10 0.01 -14.12
N ARG A 369 3.29 -0.67 -13.34
CA ARG A 369 1.92 -1.03 -13.70
C ARG A 369 0.93 -0.29 -12.80
N ARG A 370 0.14 0.59 -13.41
CA ARG A 370 -0.93 1.25 -12.69
C ARG A 370 -2.08 0.26 -12.49
N ALA A 371 -2.30 -0.12 -11.24
CA ALA A 371 -3.53 -0.75 -10.81
C ALA A 371 -4.00 0.01 -9.57
N PRO A 372 -5.26 0.41 -9.47
CA PRO A 372 -5.73 1.17 -8.33
C PRO A 372 -5.68 0.29 -7.08
N VAL A 373 -4.65 0.46 -6.29
CA VAL A 373 -4.44 -0.20 -5.01
C VAL A 373 -4.16 0.87 -3.97
N ALA A 374 -5.08 1.06 -3.05
CA ALA A 374 -4.87 1.93 -1.91
C ALA A 374 -5.21 1.21 -0.61
N TYR A 375 -4.40 1.47 0.42
CA TYR A 375 -4.62 1.00 1.77
C TYR A 375 -5.01 2.16 2.67
N SER A 376 -5.96 1.91 3.55
CA SER A 376 -6.33 2.81 4.63
C SER A 376 -5.56 2.42 5.88
N VAL A 377 -4.67 3.26 6.34
CA VAL A 377 -3.79 2.95 7.48
C VAL A 377 -3.66 4.14 8.42
N PRO A 378 -3.42 3.92 9.72
CA PRO A 378 -3.12 5.00 10.66
C PRO A 378 -2.07 5.96 10.13
N SER A 379 -2.22 7.26 10.41
CA SER A 379 -1.26 8.30 9.98
C SER A 379 0.15 8.01 10.48
N TYR A 380 0.27 7.33 11.61
CA TYR A 380 1.50 6.73 12.12
C TYR A 380 1.18 5.59 13.10
N ILE A 381 2.18 4.73 13.30
CA ILE A 381 2.27 3.80 14.41
C ILE A 381 3.62 4.00 15.11
N VAL A 382 3.70 3.70 16.40
CA VAL A 382 4.97 3.63 17.14
C VAL A 382 5.19 2.20 17.59
N ALA A 383 6.31 1.63 17.17
CA ALA A 383 6.73 0.29 17.57
C ALA A 383 8.01 0.35 18.40
N GLU A 384 8.04 -0.42 19.47
CA GLU A 384 9.20 -0.55 20.35
C GLU A 384 10.14 -1.65 19.85
N LYS A 385 11.43 -1.54 20.17
CA LYS A 385 12.48 -2.55 19.91
C LYS A 385 12.64 -2.90 18.42
N VAL A 386 12.41 -1.93 17.54
CA VAL A 386 12.64 -2.12 16.10
C VAL A 386 14.14 -2.12 15.83
N LYS A 387 14.60 -3.06 15.02
CA LYS A 387 16.02 -3.26 14.73
C LYS A 387 16.49 -2.37 13.59
N ILE A 388 17.43 -1.50 13.89
CA ILE A 388 18.27 -0.81 12.90
C ILE A 388 19.54 -1.65 12.74
N THR A 389 19.83 -2.12 11.53
CA THR A 389 20.93 -3.05 11.27
C THR A 389 22.13 -2.39 10.59
N ASP A 390 21.91 -1.24 9.98
CA ASP A 390 22.94 -0.48 9.30
C ASP A 390 22.53 0.98 9.13
N SER A 391 23.48 1.89 9.00
CA SER A 391 23.25 3.31 8.70
C SER A 391 24.36 3.86 7.82
N ALA A 392 23.98 4.59 6.78
CA ALA A 392 24.91 5.29 5.91
C ALA A 392 25.53 6.51 6.61
N ASP A 393 26.60 7.05 6.01
CA ASP A 393 27.21 8.33 6.42
C ASP A 393 26.56 9.54 5.73
N SER A 394 25.41 9.34 5.06
CA SER A 394 24.66 10.37 4.34
C SER A 394 23.16 10.02 4.27
N PHE A 395 22.37 10.96 3.81
CA PHE A 395 20.92 10.79 3.60
C PHE A 395 20.59 9.96 2.37
#